data_8ceb18d44e8e52e14469a7347becb7ea
#
_entry.id   8ceb18d44e8e52e14469a7347becb7ea
#
_cell.length_a   1.000
_cell.length_b   1.000
_cell.length_c   1.000
_cell.angle_alpha   90.00
_cell.angle_beta   90.00
_cell.angle_gamma   90.00
#
_symmetry.space_group_name_H-M   'P 1'
#
loop_
_entity.id
_entity.type
_entity.pdbx_description
1 polymer ?
#
loop_
_entity_poly.entity_id
_entity_poly.type
_entity_poly.pdbx_seq_one_letter_code
_entity_poly.pdbx_strand_id
1 'polypeptide(L)'
;MMMKCYLEIEVPVRYDALWFKELRDACKDVDVRWQRAWHHITMAFLDEMPAGVNYRGILDRHLKHYQAPELTFDKVDSFSTKSGMHIIYLSVTHVPKDFEAIVQAIRNDFETAGCKMQSAFKLHVTLGRVTDAAINVRALQRITASIQSPPFTLKLQKINFRIFRGKTLHTTTLP
;
A
#
# COMPACT_ATOMS: atom_id res chain seq x y z
N MET A 1 -14.31 -5.45 22.35
CA MET A 1 -14.60 -5.48 20.90
C MET A 1 -13.31 -5.38 20.11
N MET A 2 -13.12 -6.23 19.13
CA MET A 2 -11.97 -6.22 18.23
C MET A 2 -12.32 -5.47 16.95
N MET A 3 -11.39 -4.64 16.48
CA MET A 3 -11.56 -3.87 15.24
C MET A 3 -10.47 -4.25 14.25
N LYS A 4 -10.82 -4.25 12.96
CA LYS A 4 -9.85 -4.31 11.87
C LYS A 4 -9.49 -2.89 11.46
N CYS A 5 -8.21 -2.59 11.39
CA CYS A 5 -7.71 -1.26 11.07
C CYS A 5 -6.57 -1.30 10.06
N TYR A 6 -6.47 -0.24 9.28
CA TYR A 6 -5.35 0.01 8.37
C TYR A 6 -4.56 1.23 8.79
N LEU A 7 -3.25 1.13 8.70
CA LEU A 7 -2.37 2.29 8.66
C LEU A 7 -1.84 2.42 7.24
N GLU A 8 -2.14 3.54 6.60
CA GLU A 8 -1.87 3.78 5.19
C GLU A 8 -1.17 5.12 4.98
N ILE A 9 -0.20 5.17 4.08
CA ILE A 9 0.35 6.44 3.58
C ILE A 9 -0.18 6.68 2.17
N GLU A 10 -0.75 7.86 1.93
CA GLU A 10 -1.34 8.21 0.64
C GLU A 10 -0.26 8.38 -0.42
N VAL A 11 -0.54 7.85 -1.61
CA VAL A 11 0.31 8.00 -2.80
C VAL A 11 -0.53 8.68 -3.89
N PRO A 12 -0.18 9.90 -4.31
CA PRO A 12 -0.95 10.63 -5.30
C PRO A 12 -0.71 10.09 -6.72
N VAL A 13 -1.33 8.97 -7.03
CA VAL A 13 -1.28 8.37 -8.37
C VAL A 13 -2.35 9.02 -9.26
N ARG A 14 -1.92 9.50 -10.41
CA ARG A 14 -2.83 10.08 -11.41
C ARG A 14 -3.31 8.99 -12.35
N TYR A 15 -4.62 8.75 -12.37
CA TYR A 15 -5.25 7.78 -13.26
C TYR A 15 -5.06 8.10 -14.74
N ASP A 16 -4.94 9.40 -15.08
CA ASP A 16 -4.70 9.87 -16.45
C ASP A 16 -3.21 9.99 -16.82
N ALA A 17 -2.30 9.57 -15.95
CA ALA A 17 -0.87 9.54 -16.29
C ALA A 17 -0.61 8.61 -17.47
N LEU A 18 0.31 9.00 -18.34
CA LEU A 18 0.62 8.24 -19.57
C LEU A 18 0.99 6.78 -19.25
N TRP A 19 1.88 6.56 -18.28
CA TRP A 19 2.31 5.21 -17.91
C TRP A 19 1.14 4.34 -17.44
N PHE A 20 0.16 4.94 -16.72
CA PHE A 20 -1.01 4.20 -16.23
C PHE A 20 -1.96 3.86 -17.37
N LYS A 21 -2.13 4.78 -18.33
CA LYS A 21 -2.88 4.50 -19.55
C LYS A 21 -2.25 3.37 -20.38
N GLU A 22 -0.92 3.40 -20.54
CA GLU A 22 -0.16 2.35 -21.22
C GLU A 22 -0.34 0.99 -20.54
N LEU A 23 -0.31 0.95 -19.22
CA LEU A 23 -0.57 -0.26 -18.44
C LEU A 23 -1.98 -0.79 -18.69
N ARG A 24 -3.00 0.08 -18.64
CA ARG A 24 -4.37 -0.33 -18.94
C ARG A 24 -4.54 -0.85 -20.35
N ASP A 25 -3.92 -0.20 -21.33
CA ASP A 25 -3.96 -0.64 -22.72
C ASP A 25 -3.27 -1.99 -22.91
N ALA A 26 -2.16 -2.22 -22.25
CA ALA A 26 -1.47 -3.52 -22.27
C ALA A 26 -2.29 -4.65 -21.67
N CYS A 27 -3.18 -4.32 -20.73
CA CYS A 27 -4.08 -5.26 -20.06
C CYS A 27 -5.49 -5.31 -20.68
N LYS A 28 -5.68 -4.78 -21.88
CA LYS A 28 -7.01 -4.66 -22.52
C LYS A 28 -7.78 -5.98 -22.66
N ASP A 29 -7.08 -7.09 -22.79
CA ASP A 29 -7.68 -8.43 -22.94
C ASP A 29 -7.85 -9.15 -21.59
N VAL A 30 -7.59 -8.46 -20.49
CA VAL A 30 -7.70 -8.96 -19.12
C VAL A 30 -8.77 -8.16 -18.40
N ASP A 31 -9.66 -8.84 -17.69
CA ASP A 31 -10.68 -8.17 -16.88
C ASP A 31 -10.06 -7.67 -15.57
N VAL A 32 -9.69 -6.40 -15.58
CA VAL A 32 -9.05 -5.74 -14.44
C VAL A 32 -9.98 -4.69 -13.85
N ARG A 33 -10.23 -4.78 -12.56
CA ARG A 33 -10.85 -3.71 -11.81
C ARG A 33 -9.77 -2.70 -11.40
N TRP A 34 -9.64 -1.63 -12.15
CA TRP A 34 -8.65 -0.58 -11.89
C TRP A 34 -9.09 0.32 -10.75
N GLN A 35 -8.14 0.64 -9.86
CA GLN A 35 -8.33 1.61 -8.81
C GLN A 35 -8.13 3.03 -9.37
N ARG A 36 -9.16 3.86 -9.26
CA ARG A 36 -9.16 5.21 -9.84
C ARG A 36 -8.70 6.28 -8.87
N ALA A 37 -8.85 6.06 -7.58
CA ALA A 37 -8.51 7.00 -6.54
C ALA A 37 -8.10 6.28 -5.25
N TRP A 38 -7.65 7.04 -4.25
CA TRP A 38 -7.29 6.51 -2.93
C TRP A 38 -6.12 5.52 -2.98
N HIS A 39 -5.14 5.82 -3.81
CA HIS A 39 -3.92 5.01 -3.87
C HIS A 39 -3.09 5.23 -2.59
N HIS A 40 -2.54 4.14 -2.08
CA HIS A 40 -1.81 4.17 -0.81
C HIS A 40 -0.87 2.98 -0.70
N ILE A 41 0.09 3.11 0.22
CA ILE A 41 0.88 1.99 0.70
C ILE A 41 0.32 1.60 2.07
N THR A 42 -0.04 0.35 2.26
CA THR A 42 -0.45 -0.16 3.56
C THR A 42 0.78 -0.42 4.40
N MET A 43 0.96 0.38 5.45
CA MET A 43 2.08 0.24 6.39
C MET A 43 1.82 -0.87 7.40
N ALA A 44 0.56 -1.00 7.85
CA ALA A 44 0.12 -2.04 8.76
C ALA A 44 -1.35 -2.38 8.53
N PHE A 45 -1.67 -3.65 8.51
CA PHE A 45 -3.04 -4.14 8.56
C PHE A 45 -3.24 -4.88 9.89
N LEU A 46 -4.03 -4.28 10.76
CA LEU A 46 -4.37 -4.87 12.05
C LEU A 46 -5.64 -5.71 11.88
N ASP A 47 -5.48 -7.01 11.91
CA ASP A 47 -6.61 -7.93 11.83
C ASP A 47 -7.48 -7.87 13.08
N GLU A 48 -6.83 -7.66 14.22
CA GLU A 48 -7.49 -7.47 15.51
C GLU A 48 -6.81 -6.34 16.29
N MET A 49 -7.57 -5.31 16.63
CA MET A 49 -7.15 -4.26 17.56
C MET A 49 -8.11 -4.26 18.77
N PRO A 50 -7.62 -4.59 19.98
CA PRO A 50 -8.43 -4.52 21.19
C PRO A 50 -8.93 -3.10 21.48
N ALA A 51 -10.08 -3.00 22.13
CA ALA A 51 -10.56 -1.74 22.68
C ALA A 51 -9.54 -1.18 23.69
N GLY A 52 -9.38 0.14 23.70
CA GLY A 52 -8.48 0.82 24.64
C GLY A 52 -7.01 0.91 24.20
N VAL A 53 -6.64 0.37 23.05
CA VAL A 53 -5.30 0.59 22.51
C VAL A 53 -5.08 2.07 22.23
N ASN A 54 -4.01 2.62 22.78
CA ASN A 54 -3.62 4.01 22.54
C ASN A 54 -2.91 4.18 21.21
N TYR A 55 -3.65 4.02 20.11
CA TYR A 55 -3.11 4.12 18.76
C TYR A 55 -2.53 5.51 18.47
N ARG A 56 -3.13 6.58 19.02
CA ARG A 56 -2.62 7.95 18.85
C ARG A 56 -1.23 8.11 19.46
N GLY A 57 -1.04 7.61 20.68
CA GLY A 57 0.26 7.65 21.34
C GLY A 57 1.32 6.86 20.58
N ILE A 58 0.97 5.69 20.06
CA ILE A 58 1.88 4.89 19.25
C ILE A 58 2.28 5.65 17.98
N LEU A 59 1.32 6.18 17.24
CA LEU A 59 1.60 6.90 16.00
C LEU A 59 2.39 8.18 16.25
N ASP A 60 2.01 8.98 17.24
CA ASP A 60 2.70 10.24 17.57
C ASP A 60 4.15 10.00 17.98
N ARG A 61 4.43 8.96 18.75
CA ARG A 61 5.80 8.61 19.18
C ARG A 61 6.75 8.42 18.01
N HIS A 62 6.27 7.78 16.94
CA HIS A 62 7.09 7.47 15.77
C HIS A 62 7.04 8.53 14.68
N LEU A 63 5.92 9.22 14.54
CA LEU A 63 5.66 10.05 13.36
C LEU A 63 5.81 11.55 13.60
N LYS A 64 5.80 11.99 14.84
CA LYS A 64 5.85 13.43 15.18
C LYS A 64 7.03 14.17 14.56
N HIS A 65 8.19 13.54 14.50
CA HIS A 65 9.43 14.12 13.98
C HIS A 65 9.96 13.38 12.75
N TYR A 66 9.18 12.44 12.23
CA TYR A 66 9.56 11.69 11.05
C TYR A 66 9.41 12.57 9.79
N GLN A 67 10.50 12.75 9.06
CA GLN A 67 10.47 13.50 7.81
C GLN A 67 9.74 12.70 6.74
N ALA A 68 8.88 13.38 5.97
CA ALA A 68 8.13 12.74 4.89
C ALA A 68 9.09 12.01 3.94
N PRO A 69 8.89 10.70 3.71
CA PRO A 69 9.78 9.94 2.86
C PRO A 69 9.62 10.34 1.40
N GLU A 70 10.73 10.34 0.67
CA GLU A 70 10.74 10.44 -0.78
C GLU A 70 10.94 9.03 -1.35
N LEU A 71 9.95 8.57 -2.14
CA LEU A 71 10.01 7.26 -2.78
C LEU A 71 10.11 7.42 -4.28
N THR A 72 11.05 6.70 -4.89
CA THR A 72 11.19 6.62 -6.35
C THR A 72 10.46 5.38 -6.85
N PHE A 73 9.33 5.58 -7.49
CA PHE A 73 8.51 4.51 -8.06
C PHE A 73 9.03 4.19 -9.46
N ASP A 74 9.49 2.96 -9.63
CA ASP A 74 10.17 2.51 -10.83
C ASP A 74 9.79 1.09 -11.26
N LYS A 75 8.78 0.50 -10.62
CA LYS A 75 8.42 -0.90 -10.83
C LYS A 75 6.91 -1.09 -10.86
N VAL A 76 6.43 -1.71 -11.95
CA VAL A 76 5.07 -2.25 -12.03
C VAL A 76 5.16 -3.76 -12.09
N ASP A 77 4.42 -4.45 -11.24
CA ASP A 77 4.48 -5.92 -11.13
C ASP A 77 3.13 -6.46 -10.68
N SER A 78 3.04 -7.75 -10.53
CA SER A 78 1.84 -8.43 -10.05
C SER A 78 2.18 -9.58 -9.12
N PHE A 79 1.25 -9.88 -8.21
CA PHE A 79 1.34 -11.07 -7.37
C PHE A 79 -0.05 -11.69 -7.19
N SER A 80 -0.07 -12.97 -6.81
CA SER A 80 -1.32 -13.67 -6.52
C SER A 80 -1.55 -13.73 -5.02
N THR A 81 -2.79 -13.50 -4.60
CA THR A 81 -3.21 -13.69 -3.22
C THR A 81 -3.57 -15.16 -2.96
N LYS A 82 -3.67 -15.55 -1.69
CA LYS A 82 -4.08 -16.90 -1.30
C LYS A 82 -5.50 -17.25 -1.78
N SER A 83 -6.35 -16.24 -2.00
CA SER A 83 -7.70 -16.42 -2.53
C SER A 83 -7.76 -16.59 -4.05
N GLY A 84 -6.64 -16.55 -4.75
CA GLY A 84 -6.57 -16.69 -6.21
C GLY A 84 -6.76 -15.39 -6.97
N MET A 85 -6.92 -14.26 -6.30
CA MET A 85 -6.95 -12.93 -6.93
C MET A 85 -5.54 -12.48 -7.28
N HIS A 86 -5.39 -11.78 -8.41
CA HIS A 86 -4.11 -11.17 -8.78
C HIS A 86 -4.15 -9.67 -8.53
N ILE A 87 -3.08 -9.14 -7.96
CA ILE A 87 -2.91 -7.71 -7.71
C ILE A 87 -1.86 -7.17 -8.66
N ILE A 88 -2.25 -6.13 -9.42
CA ILE A 88 -1.32 -5.33 -10.22
C ILE A 88 -0.94 -4.11 -9.36
N TYR A 89 0.34 -3.87 -9.18
CA TYR A 89 0.80 -2.85 -8.25
C TYR A 89 2.01 -2.07 -8.75
N LEU A 90 2.11 -0.85 -8.23
CA LEU A 90 3.27 0.02 -8.37
C LEU A 90 4.17 -0.14 -7.14
N SER A 91 5.47 -0.18 -7.33
CA SER A 91 6.41 -0.31 -6.24
C SER A 91 7.73 0.39 -6.54
N VAL A 92 8.68 0.21 -5.64
CA VAL A 92 10.02 0.78 -5.71
C VAL A 92 11.04 -0.37 -5.68
N THR A 93 12.13 -0.24 -6.43
CA THR A 93 13.23 -1.21 -6.38
C THR A 93 14.01 -1.06 -5.08
N HIS A 94 14.22 0.17 -4.63
CA HIS A 94 14.98 0.47 -3.43
C HIS A 94 14.07 1.11 -2.37
N VAL A 95 13.70 0.33 -1.36
CA VAL A 95 12.94 0.83 -0.21
C VAL A 95 13.90 1.58 0.71
N PRO A 96 13.62 2.86 1.04
CA PRO A 96 14.46 3.58 2.00
C PRO A 96 14.49 2.85 3.35
N LYS A 97 15.69 2.67 3.90
CA LYS A 97 15.86 1.93 5.15
C LYS A 97 15.17 2.58 6.34
N ASP A 98 15.15 3.91 6.39
CA ASP A 98 14.47 4.65 7.44
C ASP A 98 12.94 4.48 7.36
N PHE A 99 12.37 4.42 6.16
CA PHE A 99 10.94 4.15 5.97
C PHE A 99 10.59 2.73 6.43
N GLU A 100 11.37 1.74 6.03
CA GLU A 100 11.16 0.36 6.46
C GLU A 100 11.29 0.21 7.98
N ALA A 101 12.28 0.90 8.58
CA ALA A 101 12.50 0.88 10.01
C ALA A 101 11.34 1.49 10.80
N ILE A 102 10.78 2.63 10.35
CA ILE A 102 9.66 3.26 11.04
C ILE A 102 8.39 2.41 10.94
N VAL A 103 8.14 1.80 9.78
CA VAL A 103 7.02 0.87 9.60
C VAL A 103 7.13 -0.29 10.58
N GLN A 104 8.31 -0.91 10.67
CA GLN A 104 8.53 -2.05 11.57
C GLN A 104 8.40 -1.65 13.04
N ALA A 105 8.92 -0.48 13.42
CA ALA A 105 8.82 0.02 14.80
C ALA A 105 7.35 0.25 15.21
N ILE A 106 6.56 0.85 14.34
CA ILE A 106 5.12 1.05 14.58
C ILE A 106 4.39 -0.29 14.70
N ARG A 107 4.67 -1.23 13.80
CA ARG A 107 4.07 -2.57 13.83
C ARG A 107 4.39 -3.30 15.13
N ASN A 108 5.63 -3.22 15.58
CA ASN A 108 6.07 -3.84 16.85
C ASN A 108 5.33 -3.25 18.06
N ASP A 109 5.12 -1.95 18.07
CA ASP A 109 4.38 -1.29 19.17
C ASP A 109 2.90 -1.70 19.17
N PHE A 110 2.27 -1.84 18.03
CA PHE A 110 0.91 -2.36 17.95
C PHE A 110 0.82 -3.80 18.43
N GLU A 111 1.77 -4.66 18.05
CA GLU A 111 1.81 -6.05 18.53
C GLU A 111 2.02 -6.10 20.05
N THR A 112 2.90 -5.28 20.59
CA THR A 112 3.11 -5.16 22.04
C THR A 112 1.85 -4.69 22.78
N ALA A 113 1.04 -3.86 22.13
CA ALA A 113 -0.25 -3.41 22.66
C ALA A 113 -1.37 -4.46 22.52
N GLY A 114 -1.09 -5.65 22.00
CA GLY A 114 -2.04 -6.74 21.87
C GLY A 114 -2.75 -6.82 20.52
N CYS A 115 -2.32 -6.04 19.54
CA CYS A 115 -2.88 -6.11 18.19
C CYS A 115 -2.32 -7.31 17.42
N LYS A 116 -3.12 -7.85 16.54
CA LYS A 116 -2.71 -8.93 15.64
C LYS A 116 -2.55 -8.39 14.22
N MET A 117 -1.35 -8.55 13.67
CA MET A 117 -1.05 -8.18 12.28
C MET A 117 -1.51 -9.27 11.32
N GLN A 118 -2.08 -8.86 10.18
CA GLN A 118 -2.51 -9.81 9.16
C GLN A 118 -1.33 -10.41 8.40
N SER A 119 -0.34 -9.61 8.04
CA SER A 119 0.78 -10.05 7.18
C SER A 119 2.02 -9.22 7.43
N ALA A 120 3.15 -9.70 6.91
CA ALA A 120 4.38 -8.90 6.86
C ALA A 120 4.21 -7.68 5.94
N PHE A 121 5.01 -6.65 6.18
CA PHE A 121 5.01 -5.46 5.34
C PHE A 121 5.59 -5.77 3.96
N LYS A 122 4.85 -5.35 2.92
CA LYS A 122 5.29 -5.37 1.52
C LYS A 122 4.93 -4.02 0.91
N LEU A 123 5.93 -3.28 0.43
CA LEU A 123 5.69 -1.99 -0.19
C LEU A 123 5.04 -2.18 -1.56
N HIS A 124 3.77 -1.87 -1.66
CA HIS A 124 3.04 -1.88 -2.92
C HIS A 124 1.89 -0.88 -2.89
N VAL A 125 1.61 -0.32 -4.05
CA VAL A 125 0.45 0.52 -4.31
C VAL A 125 -0.44 -0.24 -5.26
N THR A 126 -1.60 -0.70 -4.81
CA THR A 126 -2.54 -1.43 -5.66
C THR A 126 -3.05 -0.53 -6.78
N LEU A 127 -2.88 -0.97 -8.01
CA LEU A 127 -3.38 -0.29 -9.21
C LEU A 127 -4.65 -0.95 -9.75
N GLY A 128 -4.71 -2.28 -9.66
CA GLY A 128 -5.84 -3.04 -10.15
C GLY A 128 -5.92 -4.43 -9.57
N ARG A 129 -7.09 -5.03 -9.66
CA ARG A 129 -7.38 -6.39 -9.18
C ARG A 129 -7.97 -7.22 -10.28
N VAL A 130 -7.45 -8.43 -10.45
CA VAL A 130 -7.91 -9.42 -11.43
C VAL A 130 -8.47 -10.60 -10.66
N THR A 131 -9.77 -10.85 -10.82
CA THR A 131 -10.48 -11.93 -10.11
C THR A 131 -10.62 -13.21 -10.95
N ASP A 132 -10.27 -13.14 -12.21
CA ASP A 132 -10.35 -14.30 -13.12
C ASP A 132 -9.23 -15.30 -12.77
N ALA A 133 -9.63 -16.44 -12.20
CA ALA A 133 -8.71 -17.51 -11.82
C ALA A 133 -8.06 -18.22 -13.02
N ALA A 134 -8.61 -18.05 -14.22
CA ALA A 134 -8.06 -18.68 -15.44
C ALA A 134 -6.85 -17.93 -16.01
N ILE A 135 -6.52 -16.76 -15.48
CA ILE A 135 -5.40 -15.95 -15.97
C ILE A 135 -4.08 -16.56 -15.55
N ASN A 136 -3.20 -16.73 -16.51
CA ASN A 136 -1.84 -17.16 -16.28
C ASN A 136 -1.03 -16.01 -15.65
N VAL A 137 -0.57 -16.23 -14.40
CA VAL A 137 0.25 -15.27 -13.64
C VAL A 137 1.49 -14.84 -14.41
N ARG A 138 2.15 -15.77 -15.10
CA ARG A 138 3.36 -15.47 -15.89
C ARG A 138 3.05 -14.55 -17.07
N ALA A 139 1.90 -14.72 -17.71
CA ALA A 139 1.48 -13.82 -18.77
C ALA A 139 1.20 -12.42 -18.24
N LEU A 140 0.55 -12.30 -17.09
CA LEU A 140 0.30 -11.02 -16.42
C LEU A 140 1.61 -10.35 -16.01
N GLN A 141 2.56 -11.09 -15.46
CA GLN A 141 3.89 -10.58 -15.10
C GLN A 141 4.66 -10.07 -16.32
N ARG A 142 4.56 -10.76 -17.47
CA ARG A 142 5.17 -10.28 -18.73
C ARG A 142 4.54 -8.99 -19.19
N ILE A 143 3.23 -8.85 -19.09
CA ILE A 143 2.53 -7.61 -19.46
C ILE A 143 3.00 -6.45 -18.56
N THR A 144 3.03 -6.64 -17.25
CA THR A 144 3.45 -5.60 -16.30
C THR A 144 4.91 -5.24 -16.47
N ALA A 145 5.78 -6.22 -16.74
CA ALA A 145 7.20 -5.99 -17.00
C ALA A 145 7.47 -5.22 -18.31
N SER A 146 6.53 -5.24 -19.26
CA SER A 146 6.66 -4.51 -20.54
C SER A 146 6.41 -3.00 -20.38
N ILE A 147 5.85 -2.57 -19.27
CA ILE A 147 5.57 -1.15 -19.02
C ILE A 147 6.86 -0.46 -18.60
N GLN A 148 7.37 0.35 -19.51
CA GLN A 148 8.56 1.18 -19.27
C GLN A 148 8.10 2.60 -18.97
N SER A 149 7.86 2.86 -17.69
CA SER A 149 7.64 4.21 -17.22
C SER A 149 8.97 4.78 -16.73
N PRO A 150 9.29 6.03 -17.06
CA PRO A 150 10.42 6.68 -16.40
C PRO A 150 10.16 6.72 -14.89
N PRO A 151 11.19 6.48 -14.06
CA PRO A 151 11.03 6.58 -12.61
C PRO A 151 10.54 7.97 -12.22
N PHE A 152 9.67 8.02 -11.23
CA PHE A 152 9.22 9.29 -10.67
C PHE A 152 9.30 9.25 -9.15
N THR A 153 9.66 10.38 -8.56
CA THR A 153 9.83 10.51 -7.11
C THR A 153 8.69 11.31 -6.51
N LEU A 154 8.11 10.79 -5.45
CA LEU A 154 7.07 11.45 -4.69
C LEU A 154 7.47 11.57 -3.22
N LYS A 155 7.20 12.75 -2.65
CA LYS A 155 7.27 12.98 -1.22
C LYS A 155 5.91 12.63 -0.62
N LEU A 156 5.87 11.65 0.28
CA LEU A 156 4.62 11.15 0.85
C LEU A 156 4.41 11.74 2.24
N GLN A 157 3.32 12.49 2.44
CA GLN A 157 3.13 13.28 3.65
C GLN A 157 1.94 12.85 4.50
N LYS A 158 0.93 12.22 3.91
CA LYS A 158 -0.33 11.99 4.62
C LYS A 158 -0.51 10.53 5.01
N ILE A 159 -0.56 10.28 6.31
CA ILE A 159 -0.79 8.96 6.88
C ILE A 159 -2.17 8.94 7.54
N ASN A 160 -2.98 7.94 7.18
CA ASN A 160 -4.30 7.73 7.74
C ASN A 160 -4.34 6.42 8.52
N PHE A 161 -4.91 6.47 9.71
CA PHE A 161 -5.27 5.29 10.48
C PHE A 161 -6.79 5.18 10.47
N ARG A 162 -7.31 4.11 9.88
CA ARG A 162 -8.75 3.98 9.66
C ARG A 162 -9.27 2.58 9.96
N ILE A 163 -10.55 2.51 10.28
CA ILE A 163 -11.27 1.23 10.43
C ILE A 163 -11.48 0.63 9.04
N PHE A 164 -11.29 -0.68 8.92
CA PHE A 164 -11.59 -1.42 7.70
C PHE A 164 -13.04 -1.16 7.26
N ARG A 165 -13.20 -0.69 6.01
CA ARG A 165 -14.49 -0.28 5.46
C ARG A 165 -15.25 0.73 6.33
N GLY A 166 -14.52 1.52 7.11
CA GLY A 166 -15.08 2.48 8.04
C GLY A 166 -14.38 3.82 8.02
N LYS A 167 -14.60 4.58 9.08
CA LYS A 167 -14.09 5.95 9.21
C LYS A 167 -12.59 5.99 9.50
N THR A 168 -11.99 7.12 9.16
CA THR A 168 -10.64 7.48 9.59
C THR A 168 -10.66 7.85 11.07
N LEU A 169 -9.79 7.23 11.86
CA LEU A 169 -9.65 7.47 13.29
C LEU A 169 -8.62 8.56 13.58
N HIS A 170 -7.58 8.66 12.75
CA HIS A 170 -6.49 9.61 12.94
C HIS A 170 -5.77 9.87 11.62
N THR A 171 -5.39 11.12 11.41
CA THR A 171 -4.59 11.54 10.25
C THR A 171 -3.36 12.28 10.74
N THR A 172 -2.20 11.91 10.21
CA THR A 172 -0.92 12.58 10.48
C THR A 172 -0.38 13.15 9.18
N THR A 173 0.00 14.43 9.22
CA THR A 173 0.75 15.05 8.12
C THR A 173 2.22 15.14 8.53
N LEU A 174 3.08 14.48 7.77
CA LEU A 174 4.53 14.46 8.02
C LEU A 174 5.18 15.78 7.61
N PRO A 175 6.18 16.26 8.37
CA PRO A 175 6.94 17.44 8.00
C PRO A 175 7.81 17.26 6.76
#